data_eede57e4c8a5e77b607f5e712a76e514
#
_entry.id   eede57e4c8a5e77b607f5e712a76e514
#
_cell.length_a   1.000
_cell.length_b   1.000
_cell.length_c   1.000
_cell.angle_alpha   90.00
_cell.angle_beta   90.00
_cell.angle_gamma   90.00
#
_symmetry.space_group_name_H-M   'P 1'
#
loop_
_entity.id
_entity.type
_entity.pdbx_description
1 polymer ?
#
loop_
_entity_poly.entity_id
_entity_poly.type
_entity_poly.pdbx_seq_one_letter_code
_entity_poly.pdbx_strand_id
1 'polypeptide(L)'
;DHIQIISKIENKTAIEEMKGILKVSDGVMIARGDLGIELEIEKIPSIQKKIANAAKEAEKICIIATEMLSTMQENPRPTRAEVSDVANAVLDGTDAVMLSSETAIGKYPVETVTTMNKIIDEIENEINYNDLLLEFSRKDKTDIPTAIAYSTVDSANRINANAIVCSTMTGLTAKKISHFRPSAPVIAISPIEKTVSGLTINYGIIPMKVPMLESTDEIIEKSTEVAKEALNLEKKNRIVIAGSFPLNVEYTNFLRIEEIKEWWTLEINKELLIKAKEDIIKIAKKVNINTIYFLKN
;
A
#
# COMPACT_ATOMS: atom_id res chain seq x y z
N ASP A 1 -22.90 4.02 -4.63
CA ASP A 1 -21.80 3.45 -5.45
C ASP A 1 -20.86 4.56 -5.85
N HIS A 2 -19.73 4.70 -5.13
CA HIS A 2 -18.74 5.72 -5.46
C HIS A 2 -17.68 5.13 -6.39
N ILE A 3 -17.60 5.65 -7.62
CA ILE A 3 -16.51 5.40 -8.57
C ILE A 3 -15.44 6.46 -8.30
N GLN A 4 -14.16 6.06 -8.21
CA GLN A 4 -13.07 7.03 -8.06
C GLN A 4 -12.91 7.86 -9.32
N ILE A 5 -12.76 9.17 -9.12
CA ILE A 5 -12.61 10.15 -10.19
C ILE A 5 -11.18 10.68 -10.19
N ILE A 6 -10.45 10.37 -11.26
CA ILE A 6 -9.11 10.91 -11.52
C ILE A 6 -9.24 12.01 -12.57
N SER A 7 -9.05 13.26 -12.16
CA SER A 7 -9.15 14.41 -13.06
C SER A 7 -7.87 14.58 -13.88
N LYS A 8 -8.02 14.65 -15.20
CA LYS A 8 -6.92 14.90 -16.12
C LYS A 8 -6.54 16.40 -16.11
N ILE A 9 -5.29 16.68 -15.81
CA ILE A 9 -4.72 18.03 -15.84
C ILE A 9 -3.95 18.18 -17.14
N GLU A 10 -4.55 18.87 -18.09
CA GLU A 10 -4.09 18.90 -19.48
C GLU A 10 -4.09 20.30 -20.12
N ASN A 11 -4.47 21.32 -19.35
CA ASN A 11 -4.53 22.70 -19.86
C ASN A 11 -4.22 23.72 -18.76
N LYS A 12 -4.00 24.98 -19.18
CA LYS A 12 -3.64 26.08 -18.29
C LYS A 12 -4.71 26.36 -17.25
N THR A 13 -5.99 26.33 -17.62
CA THR A 13 -7.10 26.58 -16.71
C THR A 13 -7.16 25.52 -15.60
N ALA A 14 -6.91 24.25 -15.91
CA ALA A 14 -6.87 23.20 -14.91
C ALA A 14 -5.74 23.40 -13.88
N ILE A 15 -4.59 23.96 -14.30
CA ILE A 15 -3.49 24.30 -13.39
C ILE A 15 -3.88 25.46 -12.47
N GLU A 16 -4.55 26.49 -13.01
CA GLU A 16 -5.03 27.65 -12.24
C GLU A 16 -6.09 27.23 -11.21
N GLU A 17 -7.00 26.30 -11.57
CA GLU A 17 -8.09 25.80 -10.74
C GLU A 17 -7.73 24.52 -9.92
N MET A 18 -6.46 24.18 -9.83
CA MET A 18 -5.95 22.95 -9.23
C MET A 18 -6.55 22.65 -7.85
N LYS A 19 -6.65 23.66 -6.97
CA LYS A 19 -7.20 23.48 -5.62
C LYS A 19 -8.67 23.06 -5.64
N GLY A 20 -9.44 23.64 -6.55
CA GLY A 20 -10.85 23.30 -6.75
C GLY A 20 -11.01 21.86 -7.26
N ILE A 21 -10.19 21.48 -8.24
CA ILE A 21 -10.18 20.13 -8.84
C ILE A 21 -9.80 19.08 -7.78
N LEU A 22 -8.72 19.28 -7.03
CA LEU A 22 -8.26 18.35 -5.99
C LEU A 22 -9.32 18.15 -4.88
N LYS A 23 -10.11 19.18 -4.59
CA LYS A 23 -11.17 19.10 -3.57
C LYS A 23 -12.29 18.13 -3.97
N VAL A 24 -12.61 18.00 -5.25
CA VAL A 24 -13.75 17.22 -5.75
C VAL A 24 -13.34 15.91 -6.44
N SER A 25 -12.06 15.68 -6.62
CA SER A 25 -11.50 14.47 -7.25
C SER A 25 -10.88 13.54 -6.23
N ASP A 26 -10.78 12.26 -6.55
CA ASP A 26 -10.03 11.25 -5.77
C ASP A 26 -8.53 11.27 -6.12
N GLY A 27 -8.18 11.82 -7.28
CA GLY A 27 -6.82 11.99 -7.72
C GLY A 27 -6.73 12.85 -8.98
N VAL A 28 -5.51 13.06 -9.44
CA VAL A 28 -5.20 13.80 -10.67
C VAL A 28 -4.25 13.00 -11.54
N MET A 29 -4.37 13.21 -12.85
CA MET A 29 -3.44 12.68 -13.84
C MET A 29 -2.79 13.84 -14.59
N ILE A 30 -1.49 13.90 -14.60
CA ILE A 30 -0.70 14.90 -15.32
C ILE A 30 -0.51 14.40 -16.75
N ALA A 31 -1.26 14.98 -17.70
CA ALA A 31 -1.22 14.61 -19.11
C ALA A 31 -0.20 15.52 -19.84
N ARG A 32 1.07 15.10 -19.82
CA ARG A 32 2.20 15.95 -20.29
C ARG A 32 2.13 16.27 -21.78
N GLY A 33 1.72 15.30 -22.60
CA GLY A 33 1.57 15.53 -24.03
C GLY A 33 0.56 16.63 -24.35
N ASP A 34 -0.61 16.63 -23.68
CA ASP A 34 -1.64 17.64 -23.87
C ASP A 34 -1.19 19.01 -23.29
N LEU A 35 -0.54 19.01 -22.12
CA LEU A 35 0.03 20.23 -21.54
C LEU A 35 1.10 20.88 -22.43
N GLY A 36 1.91 20.07 -23.13
CA GLY A 36 2.95 20.54 -24.04
C GLY A 36 2.43 21.21 -25.30
N ILE A 37 1.13 21.06 -25.61
CA ILE A 37 0.49 21.77 -26.72
C ILE A 37 0.12 23.21 -26.30
N GLU A 38 -0.27 23.40 -25.03
CA GLU A 38 -0.74 24.71 -24.54
C GLU A 38 0.34 25.55 -23.83
N LEU A 39 1.42 24.91 -23.38
CA LEU A 39 2.46 25.56 -22.58
C LEU A 39 3.83 25.39 -23.24
N GLU A 40 4.73 26.32 -22.94
CA GLU A 40 6.11 26.20 -23.37
C GLU A 40 6.73 24.93 -22.73
N ILE A 41 7.41 24.12 -23.56
CA ILE A 41 7.90 22.79 -23.20
C ILE A 41 8.85 22.84 -22.00
N GLU A 42 9.65 23.88 -21.87
CA GLU A 42 10.58 24.07 -20.75
C GLU A 42 9.88 24.30 -19.41
N LYS A 43 8.58 24.61 -19.41
CA LYS A 43 7.78 24.78 -18.17
C LYS A 43 7.18 23.47 -17.66
N ILE A 44 7.05 22.46 -18.53
CA ILE A 44 6.39 21.19 -18.18
C ILE A 44 7.01 20.53 -16.95
N PRO A 45 8.34 20.37 -16.81
CA PRO A 45 8.92 19.72 -15.63
C PRO A 45 8.61 20.45 -14.32
N SER A 46 8.62 21.80 -14.33
CA SER A 46 8.31 22.58 -13.13
C SER A 46 6.82 22.54 -12.77
N ILE A 47 5.94 22.45 -13.76
CA ILE A 47 4.50 22.32 -13.58
C ILE A 47 4.17 20.92 -13.06
N GLN A 48 4.77 19.87 -13.61
CA GLN A 48 4.65 18.50 -13.11
C GLN A 48 4.94 18.43 -11.60
N LYS A 49 6.07 18.97 -11.16
CA LYS A 49 6.43 19.02 -9.73
C LYS A 49 5.41 19.79 -8.89
N LYS A 50 4.90 20.91 -9.39
CA LYS A 50 3.87 21.68 -8.67
C LYS A 50 2.57 20.90 -8.52
N ILE A 51 2.12 20.20 -9.56
CA ILE A 51 0.91 19.39 -9.52
C ILE A 51 1.10 18.19 -8.58
N ALA A 52 2.23 17.47 -8.70
CA ALA A 52 2.54 16.34 -7.84
C ALA A 52 2.58 16.74 -6.35
N ASN A 53 3.23 17.86 -6.02
CA ASN A 53 3.25 18.40 -4.67
C ASN A 53 1.84 18.82 -4.18
N ALA A 54 1.03 19.46 -5.02
CA ALA A 54 -0.33 19.83 -4.64
C ALA A 54 -1.22 18.61 -4.39
N ALA A 55 -1.07 17.54 -5.18
CA ALA A 55 -1.77 16.28 -4.98
C ALA A 55 -1.31 15.60 -3.66
N LYS A 56 0.01 15.57 -3.40
CA LYS A 56 0.61 15.07 -2.17
C LYS A 56 0.08 15.83 -0.94
N GLU A 57 0.06 17.16 -0.97
CA GLU A 57 -0.48 17.98 0.14
C GLU A 57 -1.97 17.76 0.38
N ALA A 58 -2.72 17.46 -0.68
CA ALA A 58 -4.14 17.15 -0.60
C ALA A 58 -4.45 15.67 -0.27
N GLU A 59 -3.43 14.82 -0.05
CA GLU A 59 -3.54 13.37 0.15
C GLU A 59 -4.33 12.67 -0.98
N LYS A 60 -4.09 13.10 -2.23
CA LYS A 60 -4.77 12.61 -3.43
C LYS A 60 -3.81 11.84 -4.32
N ILE A 61 -4.37 10.85 -5.05
CA ILE A 61 -3.61 10.07 -6.03
C ILE A 61 -3.05 10.99 -7.11
N CYS A 62 -1.79 10.79 -7.47
CA CYS A 62 -1.11 11.46 -8.57
C CYS A 62 -0.59 10.45 -9.58
N ILE A 63 -1.00 10.59 -10.83
CA ILE A 63 -0.51 9.78 -11.94
C ILE A 63 0.25 10.68 -12.91
N ILE A 64 1.47 10.29 -13.29
CA ILE A 64 2.19 10.93 -14.38
C ILE A 64 2.02 10.11 -15.64
N ALA A 65 1.51 10.74 -16.69
CA ALA A 65 1.09 10.07 -17.91
C ALA A 65 1.71 10.72 -19.16
N THR A 66 1.78 9.93 -20.23
CA THR A 66 2.23 10.28 -21.58
C THR A 66 3.73 10.56 -21.69
N GLU A 67 4.28 10.22 -22.84
CA GLU A 67 5.67 10.48 -23.20
C GLU A 67 6.70 9.91 -22.18
N MET A 68 6.42 8.72 -21.63
CA MET A 68 7.30 8.10 -20.63
C MET A 68 8.45 7.30 -21.30
N LEU A 69 8.10 6.36 -22.17
CA LEU A 69 9.04 5.52 -22.92
C LEU A 69 8.68 5.48 -24.42
N SER A 70 8.34 6.62 -25.00
CA SER A 70 7.75 6.75 -26.33
C SER A 70 8.54 6.09 -27.45
N THR A 71 9.88 6.09 -27.37
CA THR A 71 10.72 5.42 -28.37
C THR A 71 10.54 3.90 -28.37
N MET A 72 10.05 3.31 -27.27
CA MET A 72 9.78 1.89 -27.16
C MET A 72 8.52 1.43 -27.92
N GLN A 73 7.78 2.34 -28.52
CA GLN A 73 6.77 1.94 -29.52
C GLN A 73 7.38 1.22 -30.71
N GLU A 74 8.57 1.66 -31.15
CA GLU A 74 9.26 1.14 -32.33
C GLU A 74 10.59 0.43 -31.99
N ASN A 75 11.18 0.68 -30.83
CA ASN A 75 12.48 0.16 -30.43
C ASN A 75 12.39 -0.69 -29.15
N PRO A 76 13.17 -1.76 -29.02
CA PRO A 76 13.16 -2.63 -27.84
C PRO A 76 13.86 -2.02 -26.62
N ARG A 77 14.43 -0.82 -26.73
CA ARG A 77 15.14 -0.12 -25.65
C ARG A 77 14.82 1.37 -25.66
N PRO A 78 14.65 2.00 -24.48
CA PRO A 78 14.42 3.43 -24.38
C PRO A 78 15.71 4.23 -24.58
N THR A 79 15.57 5.52 -24.76
CA THR A 79 16.67 6.48 -24.66
C THR A 79 17.06 6.73 -23.20
N ARG A 80 18.27 7.26 -22.95
CA ARG A 80 18.69 7.68 -21.61
C ARG A 80 17.82 8.80 -21.05
N ALA A 81 17.31 9.69 -21.89
CA ALA A 81 16.44 10.78 -21.50
C ALA A 81 15.11 10.25 -20.95
N GLU A 82 14.51 9.26 -21.61
CA GLU A 82 13.28 8.60 -21.15
C GLU A 82 13.48 7.86 -19.82
N VAL A 83 14.61 7.15 -19.66
CA VAL A 83 14.95 6.51 -18.37
C VAL A 83 15.03 7.55 -17.25
N SER A 84 15.71 8.69 -17.51
CA SER A 84 15.79 9.80 -16.53
C SER A 84 14.42 10.43 -16.25
N ASP A 85 13.54 10.48 -17.24
CA ASP A 85 12.21 11.06 -17.07
C ASP A 85 11.31 10.19 -16.18
N VAL A 86 11.28 8.86 -16.40
CA VAL A 86 10.60 7.90 -15.51
C VAL A 86 11.16 8.00 -14.09
N ALA A 87 12.49 8.03 -13.95
CA ALA A 87 13.15 8.18 -12.66
C ALA A 87 12.73 9.45 -11.92
N ASN A 88 12.68 10.60 -12.63
CA ASN A 88 12.21 11.86 -12.05
C ASN A 88 10.73 11.81 -11.65
N ALA A 89 9.87 11.14 -12.43
CA ALA A 89 8.46 10.97 -12.07
C ALA A 89 8.30 10.21 -10.74
N VAL A 90 9.10 9.17 -10.50
CA VAL A 90 9.13 8.45 -9.22
C VAL A 90 9.62 9.35 -8.09
N LEU A 91 10.72 10.09 -8.29
CA LEU A 91 11.30 11.01 -7.30
C LEU A 91 10.38 12.20 -6.98
N ASP A 92 9.52 12.61 -7.91
CA ASP A 92 8.49 13.63 -7.68
C ASP A 92 7.38 13.14 -6.72
N GLY A 93 7.39 11.84 -6.34
CA GLY A 93 6.47 11.24 -5.38
C GLY A 93 5.10 10.93 -5.96
N THR A 94 5.02 10.54 -7.24
CA THR A 94 3.79 10.07 -7.87
C THR A 94 3.33 8.72 -7.30
N ASP A 95 2.04 8.41 -7.40
CA ASP A 95 1.50 7.10 -6.99
C ASP A 95 1.62 6.07 -8.11
N ALA A 96 1.52 6.53 -9.36
CA ALA A 96 1.67 5.68 -10.52
C ALA A 96 2.25 6.46 -11.71
N VAL A 97 2.91 5.74 -12.60
CA VAL A 97 3.30 6.19 -13.93
C VAL A 97 2.51 5.40 -14.98
N MET A 98 2.11 6.04 -16.06
CA MET A 98 1.24 5.43 -17.04
C MET A 98 1.90 5.36 -18.42
N LEU A 99 1.87 4.19 -19.03
CA LEU A 99 2.15 3.97 -20.44
C LEU A 99 0.88 4.13 -21.25
N SER A 100 0.97 4.65 -22.45
CA SER A 100 -0.15 4.90 -23.37
C SER A 100 0.05 4.14 -24.67
N SER A 101 0.48 4.84 -25.71
CA SER A 101 0.74 4.28 -27.04
C SER A 101 1.80 3.19 -27.03
N GLU A 102 2.76 3.27 -26.12
CA GLU A 102 3.85 2.30 -25.94
C GLU A 102 3.34 0.86 -25.74
N THR A 103 2.20 0.73 -25.04
CA THR A 103 1.59 -0.57 -24.77
C THR A 103 0.31 -0.82 -25.59
N ALA A 104 -0.36 0.25 -26.08
CA ALA A 104 -1.61 0.11 -26.83
C ALA A 104 -1.38 -0.26 -28.29
N ILE A 105 -0.36 0.31 -28.94
CA ILE A 105 -0.05 0.13 -30.36
C ILE A 105 1.42 -0.14 -30.64
N GLY A 106 2.28 -0.07 -29.61
CA GLY A 106 3.72 -0.29 -29.72
C GLY A 106 4.06 -1.75 -30.09
N LYS A 107 5.23 -1.95 -30.67
CA LYS A 107 5.77 -3.27 -31.06
C LYS A 107 6.31 -4.08 -29.88
N TYR A 108 6.65 -3.40 -28.76
CA TYR A 108 7.34 -3.99 -27.62
C TYR A 108 6.62 -3.75 -26.29
N PRO A 109 5.31 -4.07 -26.16
CA PRO A 109 4.52 -3.71 -24.96
C PRO A 109 5.02 -4.39 -23.68
N VAL A 110 5.42 -5.65 -23.74
CA VAL A 110 5.90 -6.41 -22.58
C VAL A 110 7.26 -5.89 -22.13
N GLU A 111 8.17 -5.66 -23.09
CA GLU A 111 9.50 -5.09 -22.82
C GLU A 111 9.39 -3.68 -22.23
N THR A 112 8.42 -2.89 -22.69
CA THR A 112 8.20 -1.52 -22.18
C THR A 112 7.77 -1.54 -20.72
N VAL A 113 6.78 -2.36 -20.36
CA VAL A 113 6.35 -2.52 -18.96
C VAL A 113 7.50 -3.05 -18.10
N THR A 114 8.23 -4.06 -18.60
CA THR A 114 9.37 -4.63 -17.88
C THR A 114 10.47 -3.60 -17.66
N THR A 115 10.74 -2.76 -18.66
CA THR A 115 11.75 -1.71 -18.56
C THR A 115 11.32 -0.63 -17.57
N MET A 116 10.06 -0.19 -17.63
CA MET A 116 9.51 0.77 -16.66
C MET A 116 9.64 0.26 -15.24
N ASN A 117 9.26 -0.99 -14.99
CA ASN A 117 9.40 -1.60 -13.67
C ASN A 117 10.85 -1.61 -13.17
N LYS A 118 11.81 -1.99 -14.02
CA LYS A 118 13.23 -1.97 -13.67
C LYS A 118 13.76 -0.58 -13.31
N ILE A 119 13.28 0.46 -14.01
CA ILE A 119 13.66 1.85 -13.69
C ILE A 119 13.08 2.25 -12.33
N ILE A 120 11.81 1.90 -12.06
CA ILE A 120 11.16 2.18 -10.78
C ILE A 120 11.90 1.48 -9.64
N ASP A 121 12.14 0.17 -9.76
CA ASP A 121 12.84 -0.62 -8.74
C ASP A 121 14.23 -0.05 -8.42
N GLU A 122 15.00 0.35 -9.45
CA GLU A 122 16.33 0.93 -9.27
C GLU A 122 16.28 2.26 -8.51
N ILE A 123 15.33 3.14 -8.86
CA ILE A 123 15.21 4.44 -8.21
C ILE A 123 14.64 4.33 -6.80
N GLU A 124 13.69 3.43 -6.56
CA GLU A 124 13.14 3.22 -5.21
C GLU A 124 14.21 2.70 -4.24
N ASN A 125 15.18 1.93 -4.70
CA ASN A 125 16.31 1.48 -3.88
C ASN A 125 17.27 2.62 -3.48
N GLU A 126 17.31 3.72 -4.24
CA GLU A 126 18.15 4.89 -3.95
C GLU A 126 17.47 5.94 -3.06
N ILE A 127 16.16 5.80 -2.80
CA ILE A 127 15.40 6.74 -1.97
C ILE A 127 15.82 6.62 -0.50
N ASN A 128 16.18 7.74 0.13
CA ASN A 128 16.30 7.81 1.57
C ASN A 128 14.92 8.01 2.22
N TYR A 129 14.23 6.91 2.51
CA TYR A 129 12.88 6.92 3.06
C TYR A 129 12.78 7.59 4.44
N ASN A 130 13.86 7.60 5.23
CA ASN A 130 13.88 8.29 6.52
C ASN A 130 13.87 9.81 6.34
N ASP A 131 14.67 10.35 5.42
CA ASP A 131 14.67 11.78 5.12
C ASP A 131 13.32 12.20 4.51
N LEU A 132 12.78 11.39 3.62
CA LEU A 132 11.45 11.62 3.03
C LEU A 132 10.36 11.67 4.11
N LEU A 133 10.38 10.76 5.08
CA LEU A 133 9.43 10.74 6.19
C LEU A 133 9.57 11.98 7.10
N LEU A 134 10.80 12.47 7.33
CA LEU A 134 11.05 13.66 8.12
C LEU A 134 10.44 14.93 7.51
N GLU A 135 10.30 15.02 6.19
CA GLU A 135 9.61 16.15 5.54
C GLU A 135 8.14 16.26 5.96
N PHE A 136 7.50 15.12 6.24
CA PHE A 136 6.10 15.09 6.71
C PHE A 136 5.94 15.48 8.18
N SER A 137 7.00 15.30 9.00
CA SER A 137 6.94 15.57 10.45
C SER A 137 6.79 17.05 10.80
N ARG A 138 7.02 17.95 9.83
CA ARG A 138 7.01 19.41 10.02
C ARG A 138 5.61 20.04 10.09
N LYS A 139 4.54 19.24 9.96
CA LYS A 139 3.15 19.73 10.10
C LYS A 139 2.78 19.82 11.58
N ASP A 140 2.47 21.02 12.07
CA ASP A 140 2.22 21.33 13.49
C ASP A 140 0.97 20.69 14.08
N LYS A 141 0.00 20.28 13.26
CA LYS A 141 -1.26 19.66 13.71
C LYS A 141 -1.59 18.44 12.87
N THR A 142 -1.93 17.36 13.56
CA THR A 142 -2.33 16.13 12.92
C THR A 142 -3.46 15.46 13.70
N ASP A 143 -4.29 14.69 13.00
CA ASP A 143 -5.32 13.85 13.62
C ASP A 143 -4.73 12.51 14.09
N ILE A 144 -5.50 11.77 14.89
CA ILE A 144 -5.06 10.47 15.43
C ILE A 144 -4.70 9.48 14.31
N PRO A 145 -5.51 9.28 13.26
CA PRO A 145 -5.18 8.38 12.17
C PRO A 145 -3.86 8.73 11.47
N THR A 146 -3.61 10.02 11.25
CA THR A 146 -2.38 10.50 10.62
C THR A 146 -1.17 10.27 11.53
N ALA A 147 -1.30 10.53 12.84
CA ALA A 147 -0.25 10.28 13.82
C ALA A 147 0.12 8.78 13.90
N ILE A 148 -0.89 7.90 13.90
CA ILE A 148 -0.68 6.45 13.88
C ILE A 148 -0.05 5.99 12.57
N ALA A 149 -0.51 6.50 11.42
CA ALA A 149 0.07 6.17 10.12
C ALA A 149 1.56 6.59 10.04
N TYR A 150 1.89 7.81 10.49
CA TYR A 150 3.27 8.27 10.59
C TYR A 150 4.10 7.34 11.49
N SER A 151 3.63 7.06 12.71
CA SER A 151 4.33 6.19 13.67
C SER A 151 4.48 4.75 13.15
N THR A 152 3.52 4.27 12.35
CA THR A 152 3.58 2.96 11.69
C THR A 152 4.75 2.93 10.69
N VAL A 153 4.87 3.94 9.85
CA VAL A 153 5.95 4.04 8.86
C VAL A 153 7.30 4.27 9.54
N ASP A 154 7.40 5.17 10.54
CA ASP A 154 8.63 5.38 11.31
C ASP A 154 9.09 4.09 12.00
N SER A 155 8.16 3.37 12.63
CA SER A 155 8.46 2.08 13.25
C SER A 155 8.94 1.04 12.23
N ALA A 156 8.26 0.95 11.09
CA ALA A 156 8.63 0.01 10.03
C ALA A 156 10.04 0.29 9.48
N ASN A 157 10.35 1.55 9.21
CA ASN A 157 11.67 1.95 8.72
C ASN A 157 12.77 1.65 9.75
N ARG A 158 12.55 1.99 11.04
CA ARG A 158 13.54 1.78 12.12
C ARG A 158 13.89 0.33 12.36
N ILE A 159 12.90 -0.57 12.26
CA ILE A 159 13.14 -2.01 12.48
C ILE A 159 13.46 -2.76 11.20
N ASN A 160 13.54 -2.08 10.04
CA ASN A 160 13.63 -2.69 8.73
C ASN A 160 12.54 -3.77 8.55
N ALA A 161 11.28 -3.38 8.75
CA ALA A 161 10.16 -4.29 8.61
C ALA A 161 10.03 -4.80 7.17
N ASN A 162 9.68 -6.06 7.02
CA ASN A 162 9.48 -6.69 5.72
C ASN A 162 8.14 -6.32 5.09
N ALA A 163 7.16 -5.93 5.92
CA ALA A 163 5.87 -5.43 5.48
C ALA A 163 5.20 -4.56 6.56
N ILE A 164 4.31 -3.69 6.10
CA ILE A 164 3.25 -3.10 6.91
C ILE A 164 1.95 -3.79 6.52
N VAL A 165 1.17 -4.26 7.49
CA VAL A 165 -0.16 -4.82 7.22
C VAL A 165 -1.21 -3.94 7.87
N CYS A 166 -2.24 -3.53 7.13
CA CYS A 166 -3.30 -2.73 7.72
C CYS A 166 -4.68 -3.30 7.40
N SER A 167 -5.51 -3.41 8.45
CA SER A 167 -6.92 -3.75 8.30
C SER A 167 -7.73 -2.48 8.05
N THR A 168 -8.57 -2.48 7.02
CA THR A 168 -9.35 -1.30 6.64
C THR A 168 -10.67 -1.66 5.98
N MET A 169 -11.73 -0.95 6.35
CA MET A 169 -13.05 -1.09 5.71
C MET A 169 -13.18 -0.18 4.49
N THR A 170 -12.68 1.04 4.58
CA THR A 170 -12.85 2.10 3.57
C THR A 170 -11.60 2.37 2.74
N GLY A 171 -10.46 1.79 3.13
CA GLY A 171 -9.15 2.09 2.54
C GLY A 171 -8.41 3.26 3.20
N LEU A 172 -9.03 3.99 4.12
CA LEU A 172 -8.43 5.20 4.70
C LEU A 172 -7.09 4.93 5.39
N THR A 173 -7.01 3.88 6.22
CA THR A 173 -5.76 3.49 6.90
C THR A 173 -4.63 3.24 5.90
N ALA A 174 -4.91 2.45 4.86
CA ALA A 174 -3.93 2.13 3.83
C ALA A 174 -3.45 3.37 3.07
N LYS A 175 -4.39 4.25 2.68
CA LYS A 175 -4.07 5.51 1.98
C LYS A 175 -3.21 6.44 2.82
N LYS A 176 -3.52 6.59 4.13
CA LYS A 176 -2.70 7.42 5.03
C LYS A 176 -1.30 6.85 5.24
N ILE A 177 -1.15 5.53 5.35
CA ILE A 177 0.17 4.88 5.44
C ILE A 177 0.94 5.08 4.13
N SER A 178 0.32 4.81 2.98
CA SER A 178 0.90 5.00 1.64
C SER A 178 1.36 6.45 1.40
N HIS A 179 0.59 7.43 1.90
CA HIS A 179 0.93 8.86 1.80
C HIS A 179 2.32 9.18 2.37
N PHE A 180 2.73 8.49 3.43
CA PHE A 180 4.06 8.64 4.05
C PHE A 180 5.18 7.88 3.32
N ARG A 181 4.88 7.24 2.21
CA ARG A 181 5.87 6.55 1.35
C ARG A 181 6.79 5.61 2.14
N PRO A 182 6.25 4.55 2.76
CA PRO A 182 7.09 3.58 3.46
C PRO A 182 8.02 2.83 2.49
N SER A 183 9.20 2.44 2.97
CA SER A 183 10.10 1.55 2.25
C SER A 183 9.56 0.11 2.16
N ALA A 184 8.81 -0.32 3.17
CA ALA A 184 8.19 -1.64 3.19
C ALA A 184 6.85 -1.62 2.43
N PRO A 185 6.51 -2.71 1.70
CA PRO A 185 5.21 -2.82 1.05
C PRO A 185 4.07 -2.79 2.08
N VAL A 186 2.94 -2.20 1.69
CA VAL A 186 1.74 -2.07 2.52
C VAL A 186 0.70 -3.07 2.08
N ILE A 187 0.50 -4.13 2.84
CA ILE A 187 -0.57 -5.10 2.59
C ILE A 187 -1.85 -4.56 3.25
N ALA A 188 -2.84 -4.20 2.43
CA ALA A 188 -4.13 -3.70 2.90
C ALA A 188 -5.17 -4.83 2.86
N ILE A 189 -5.60 -5.32 4.02
CA ILE A 189 -6.63 -6.36 4.11
C ILE A 189 -8.00 -5.74 4.32
N SER A 190 -8.97 -6.18 3.52
CA SER A 190 -10.36 -5.70 3.60
C SER A 190 -11.35 -6.79 3.20
N PRO A 191 -12.53 -6.88 3.86
CA PRO A 191 -13.62 -7.75 3.41
C PRO A 191 -14.39 -7.16 2.22
N ILE A 192 -14.18 -5.88 1.91
CA ILE A 192 -14.95 -5.13 0.90
C ILE A 192 -14.20 -5.12 -0.42
N GLU A 193 -14.73 -5.83 -1.43
CA GLU A 193 -14.16 -5.94 -2.78
C GLU A 193 -13.85 -4.58 -3.41
N LYS A 194 -14.77 -3.64 -3.28
CA LYS A 194 -14.63 -2.29 -3.80
C LYS A 194 -13.44 -1.54 -3.18
N THR A 195 -13.21 -1.72 -1.88
CA THR A 195 -12.04 -1.16 -1.18
C THR A 195 -10.76 -1.76 -1.72
N VAL A 196 -10.72 -3.09 -1.87
CA VAL A 196 -9.57 -3.81 -2.43
C VAL A 196 -9.25 -3.27 -3.83
N SER A 197 -10.24 -3.26 -4.73
CA SER A 197 -10.05 -2.76 -6.10
C SER A 197 -9.64 -1.28 -6.15
N GLY A 198 -10.20 -0.44 -5.27
CA GLY A 198 -9.91 0.99 -5.23
C GLY A 198 -8.52 1.35 -4.69
N LEU A 199 -7.84 0.43 -4.01
CA LEU A 199 -6.51 0.66 -3.44
C LEU A 199 -5.36 0.32 -4.40
N THR A 200 -5.61 -0.39 -5.49
CA THR A 200 -4.58 -0.89 -6.41
C THR A 200 -3.72 0.19 -7.06
N ILE A 201 -4.20 1.43 -7.13
CA ILE A 201 -3.50 2.55 -7.76
C ILE A 201 -2.66 3.38 -6.77
N ASN A 202 -2.78 3.13 -5.48
CA ASN A 202 -2.02 3.86 -4.47
C ASN A 202 -0.60 3.29 -4.34
N TYR A 203 0.37 4.17 -4.09
CA TYR A 203 1.77 3.80 -3.92
C TYR A 203 1.99 2.69 -2.90
N GLY A 204 2.73 1.65 -3.30
CA GLY A 204 3.21 0.59 -2.42
C GLY A 204 2.12 -0.28 -1.77
N ILE A 205 0.85 -0.15 -2.15
CA ILE A 205 -0.25 -0.94 -1.58
C ILE A 205 -0.47 -2.23 -2.36
N ILE A 206 -0.47 -3.35 -1.62
CA ILE A 206 -0.91 -4.67 -2.08
C ILE A 206 -2.25 -4.95 -1.41
N PRO A 207 -3.39 -4.69 -2.07
CA PRO A 207 -4.69 -4.89 -1.46
C PRO A 207 -5.10 -6.36 -1.55
N MET A 208 -5.60 -6.90 -0.45
CA MET A 208 -6.02 -8.30 -0.36
C MET A 208 -7.41 -8.42 0.26
N LYS A 209 -8.26 -9.25 -0.38
CA LYS A 209 -9.57 -9.57 0.15
C LYS A 209 -9.45 -10.65 1.22
N VAL A 210 -10.05 -10.38 2.38
CA VAL A 210 -10.15 -11.33 3.48
C VAL A 210 -11.61 -11.41 3.97
N PRO A 211 -12.01 -12.46 4.69
CA PRO A 211 -13.29 -12.46 5.39
C PRO A 211 -13.42 -11.30 6.39
N MET A 212 -14.64 -11.01 6.83
CA MET A 212 -14.85 -10.10 7.95
C MET A 212 -14.18 -10.69 9.20
N LEU A 213 -13.36 -9.89 9.86
CA LEU A 213 -12.65 -10.25 11.10
C LEU A 213 -13.40 -9.62 12.27
N GLU A 214 -13.64 -10.39 13.33
CA GLU A 214 -14.51 -9.99 14.44
C GLU A 214 -13.73 -9.62 15.70
N SER A 215 -12.43 -9.91 15.74
CA SER A 215 -11.58 -9.63 16.89
C SER A 215 -10.21 -9.07 16.48
N THR A 216 -9.55 -8.41 17.43
CA THR A 216 -8.17 -7.93 17.24
C THR A 216 -7.19 -9.09 17.05
N ASP A 217 -7.43 -10.20 17.75
CA ASP A 217 -6.59 -11.40 17.62
C ASP A 217 -6.69 -12.00 16.22
N GLU A 218 -7.89 -12.06 15.64
CA GLU A 218 -8.09 -12.48 14.25
C GLU A 218 -7.39 -11.53 13.25
N ILE A 219 -7.43 -10.21 13.51
CA ILE A 219 -6.70 -9.25 12.66
C ILE A 219 -5.21 -9.53 12.70
N ILE A 220 -4.63 -9.75 13.89
CA ILE A 220 -3.20 -10.01 14.05
C ILE A 220 -2.79 -11.32 13.38
N GLU A 221 -3.57 -12.38 13.62
CA GLU A 221 -3.34 -13.70 13.03
C GLU A 221 -3.43 -13.62 11.50
N LYS A 222 -4.52 -13.06 10.97
CA LYS A 222 -4.72 -12.92 9.52
C LYS A 222 -3.68 -12.00 8.87
N SER A 223 -3.28 -10.93 9.55
CA SER A 223 -2.20 -10.05 9.07
C SER A 223 -0.88 -10.81 8.94
N THR A 224 -0.56 -11.67 9.89
CA THR A 224 0.66 -12.50 9.86
C THR A 224 0.59 -13.55 8.74
N GLU A 225 -0.55 -14.20 8.57
CA GLU A 225 -0.81 -15.19 7.51
C GLU A 225 -0.63 -14.55 6.11
N VAL A 226 -1.36 -13.46 5.83
CA VAL A 226 -1.31 -12.83 4.51
C VAL A 226 0.06 -12.24 4.18
N ALA A 227 0.80 -11.72 5.19
CA ALA A 227 2.15 -11.24 4.98
C ALA A 227 3.11 -12.38 4.59
N LYS A 228 2.99 -13.54 5.25
CA LYS A 228 3.77 -14.74 4.90
C LYS A 228 3.48 -15.19 3.48
N GLU A 229 2.21 -15.28 3.11
CA GLU A 229 1.79 -15.76 1.78
C GLU A 229 2.19 -14.79 0.66
N ALA A 230 1.92 -13.49 0.84
CA ALA A 230 2.16 -12.48 -0.20
C ALA A 230 3.64 -12.23 -0.49
N LEU A 231 4.50 -12.33 0.52
CA LEU A 231 5.91 -11.93 0.43
C LEU A 231 6.89 -13.08 0.77
N ASN A 232 6.39 -14.31 0.93
CA ASN A 232 7.20 -15.48 1.32
C ASN A 232 8.05 -15.21 2.58
N LEU A 233 7.44 -14.58 3.61
CA LEU A 233 8.17 -14.21 4.80
C LEU A 233 8.51 -15.43 5.66
N GLU A 234 9.74 -15.42 6.18
CA GLU A 234 10.31 -16.48 6.99
C GLU A 234 10.39 -16.07 8.47
N LYS A 235 10.81 -17.01 9.32
CA LYS A 235 11.13 -16.77 10.73
C LYS A 235 12.08 -15.60 10.91
N LYS A 236 11.84 -14.77 11.90
CA LYS A 236 12.55 -13.52 12.24
C LYS A 236 12.26 -12.34 11.31
N ASN A 237 11.53 -12.51 10.21
CA ASN A 237 11.00 -11.36 9.49
C ASN A 237 10.08 -10.55 10.42
N ARG A 238 10.00 -9.26 10.20
CA ARG A 238 9.23 -8.34 11.05
C ARG A 238 8.16 -7.66 10.23
N ILE A 239 6.99 -7.52 10.84
CA ILE A 239 5.88 -6.77 10.25
C ILE A 239 5.36 -5.75 11.25
N VAL A 240 4.79 -4.66 10.74
CA VAL A 240 4.05 -3.69 11.54
C VAL A 240 2.59 -3.77 11.15
N ILE A 241 1.72 -3.99 12.13
CA ILE A 241 0.28 -4.12 11.92
C ILE A 241 -0.39 -2.83 12.40
N ALA A 242 -1.27 -2.24 11.57
CA ALA A 242 -2.05 -1.07 11.92
C ALA A 242 -3.54 -1.31 11.73
N GLY A 243 -4.36 -0.69 12.57
CA GLY A 243 -5.81 -0.88 12.49
C GLY A 243 -6.59 -0.05 13.49
N SER A 244 -7.84 -0.44 13.73
CA SER A 244 -8.74 0.17 14.69
C SER A 244 -9.02 -0.77 15.86
N PHE A 245 -8.99 -0.23 17.08
CA PHE A 245 -9.32 -0.94 18.31
C PHE A 245 -10.09 -0.03 19.27
N PRO A 246 -11.24 -0.47 19.82
CA PRO A 246 -12.00 -1.65 19.40
C PRO A 246 -12.51 -1.55 17.95
N LEU A 247 -12.93 -2.65 17.35
CA LEU A 247 -13.28 -2.74 15.92
C LEU A 247 -14.42 -1.81 15.45
N ASN A 248 -15.23 -1.31 16.37
CA ASN A 248 -16.31 -0.35 16.09
C ASN A 248 -15.83 1.10 15.99
N VAL A 249 -14.55 1.38 16.17
CA VAL A 249 -13.97 2.71 15.97
C VAL A 249 -13.71 2.93 14.48
N GLU A 250 -14.21 4.04 13.94
CA GLU A 250 -14.17 4.34 12.49
C GLU A 250 -12.79 4.81 11.99
N TYR A 251 -11.81 4.94 12.86
CA TYR A 251 -10.47 5.45 12.51
C TYR A 251 -9.35 4.58 13.08
N THR A 252 -8.20 4.61 12.42
CA THR A 252 -6.98 3.92 12.84
C THR A 252 -6.43 4.52 14.13
N ASN A 253 -6.25 3.70 15.16
CA ASN A 253 -5.82 4.15 16.49
C ASN A 253 -4.81 3.24 17.19
N PHE A 254 -4.38 2.15 16.55
CA PHE A 254 -3.31 1.32 17.08
C PHE A 254 -2.31 0.89 16.02
N LEU A 255 -1.09 0.61 16.48
CA LEU A 255 -0.09 -0.13 15.73
C LEU A 255 0.51 -1.24 16.62
N ARG A 256 0.96 -2.33 16.01
CA ARG A 256 1.62 -3.45 16.67
C ARG A 256 2.78 -3.94 15.84
N ILE A 257 3.90 -4.24 16.49
CA ILE A 257 5.07 -4.84 15.86
C ILE A 257 5.06 -6.34 16.16
N GLU A 258 5.19 -7.15 15.12
CA GLU A 258 5.29 -8.60 15.23
C GLU A 258 6.53 -9.13 14.53
N GLU A 259 7.18 -10.10 15.16
CA GLU A 259 8.20 -10.93 14.54
C GLU A 259 7.53 -12.25 14.10
N ILE A 260 7.73 -12.62 12.85
CA ILE A 260 7.23 -13.88 12.31
C ILE A 260 7.87 -15.04 13.09
N LYS A 261 7.02 -15.76 13.80
CA LYS A 261 7.41 -16.96 14.53
C LYS A 261 7.11 -18.20 13.67
N GLU A 262 7.88 -19.25 13.85
CA GLU A 262 7.37 -20.56 13.49
C GLU A 262 6.19 -20.81 14.43
N TRP A 263 4.99 -20.74 13.88
CA TRP A 263 3.93 -21.46 14.53
C TRP A 263 4.37 -22.92 14.50
N TRP A 264 4.74 -23.46 15.66
CA TRP A 264 4.53 -24.86 15.85
C TRP A 264 3.03 -24.99 15.61
N THR A 265 2.61 -25.35 14.40
CA THR A 265 1.46 -26.21 14.28
C THR A 265 1.84 -27.33 15.21
N LEU A 266 1.33 -27.27 16.43
CA LEU A 266 0.97 -28.48 17.11
C LEU A 266 0.07 -29.17 16.08
N GLU A 267 0.65 -29.96 15.20
CA GLU A 267 -0.02 -31.19 14.80
C GLU A 267 -0.25 -31.87 16.14
N ILE A 268 -1.36 -31.47 16.76
CA ILE A 268 -1.89 -32.20 17.88
C ILE A 268 -2.18 -33.51 17.23
N ASN A 269 -1.20 -34.42 17.42
CA ASN A 269 -1.33 -35.79 16.96
C ASN A 269 -2.70 -36.20 17.48
N LYS A 270 -3.68 -36.40 16.57
CA LYS A 270 -5.07 -36.74 16.95
C LYS A 270 -5.10 -37.87 17.97
N GLU A 271 -4.12 -38.78 17.89
CA GLU A 271 -3.92 -39.86 18.86
C GLU A 271 -3.55 -39.34 20.26
N LEU A 272 -2.69 -38.33 20.37
CA LEU A 272 -2.32 -37.70 21.65
C LEU A 272 -3.51 -36.94 22.26
N LEU A 273 -4.33 -36.27 21.43
CA LEU A 273 -5.54 -35.59 21.88
C LEU A 273 -6.61 -36.58 22.38
N ILE A 274 -6.78 -37.72 21.68
CA ILE A 274 -7.68 -38.79 22.06
C ILE A 274 -7.20 -39.39 23.39
N LYS A 275 -5.91 -39.71 23.51
CA LYS A 275 -5.30 -40.25 24.72
C LYS A 275 -5.43 -39.31 25.92
N ALA A 276 -5.17 -37.98 25.71
CA ALA A 276 -5.37 -36.98 26.76
C ALA A 276 -6.84 -36.88 27.21
N LYS A 277 -7.80 -36.95 26.29
CA LYS A 277 -9.24 -37.02 26.64
C LYS A 277 -9.60 -38.26 27.43
N GLU A 278 -9.07 -39.42 27.05
CA GLU A 278 -9.29 -40.68 27.78
C GLU A 278 -8.71 -40.64 29.21
N ASP A 279 -7.51 -40.06 29.37
CA ASP A 279 -6.86 -39.91 30.68
C ASP A 279 -7.62 -38.91 31.58
N ILE A 280 -8.12 -37.79 31.03
CA ILE A 280 -8.99 -36.86 31.77
C ILE A 280 -10.29 -37.52 32.20
N ILE A 281 -10.92 -38.33 31.35
CA ILE A 281 -12.15 -39.09 31.70
C ILE A 281 -11.86 -40.11 32.78
N LYS A 282 -10.71 -40.82 32.74
CA LYS A 282 -10.29 -41.74 33.79
C LYS A 282 -10.09 -41.05 35.13
N ILE A 283 -9.43 -39.89 35.14
CA ILE A 283 -9.22 -39.09 36.35
C ILE A 283 -10.56 -38.59 36.91
N ALA A 284 -11.44 -38.07 36.08
CA ALA A 284 -12.75 -37.58 36.47
C ALA A 284 -13.63 -38.67 37.11
N LYS A 285 -13.60 -39.88 36.56
CA LYS A 285 -14.27 -41.06 37.15
C LYS A 285 -13.71 -41.43 38.52
N LYS A 286 -12.39 -41.28 38.73
CA LYS A 286 -11.70 -41.59 39.99
C LYS A 286 -12.07 -40.59 41.10
N VAL A 287 -12.38 -39.31 40.75
CA VAL A 287 -12.71 -38.23 41.70
C VAL A 287 -14.19 -37.86 41.71
N ASN A 288 -15.06 -38.72 41.16
CA ASN A 288 -16.52 -38.52 41.12
C ASN A 288 -17.01 -37.24 40.47
N ILE A 289 -16.33 -36.76 39.45
CA ILE A 289 -16.79 -35.61 38.61
C ILE A 289 -17.76 -36.16 37.55
N ASN A 290 -19.04 -35.77 37.64
CA ASN A 290 -20.10 -36.28 36.77
C ASN A 290 -20.26 -35.55 35.42
N THR A 291 -19.57 -34.42 35.22
CA THR A 291 -19.70 -33.63 33.99
C THR A 291 -18.36 -33.05 33.60
N ILE A 292 -17.93 -33.31 32.34
CA ILE A 292 -16.73 -32.74 31.74
C ILE A 292 -17.15 -32.11 30.43
N TYR A 293 -16.84 -30.81 30.26
CA TYR A 293 -17.02 -30.11 29.00
C TYR A 293 -15.71 -30.04 28.23
N PHE A 294 -15.72 -30.52 26.98
CA PHE A 294 -14.64 -30.27 26.04
C PHE A 294 -15.10 -29.18 25.10
N LEU A 295 -14.34 -28.10 25.04
CA LEU A 295 -14.56 -27.07 24.04
C LEU A 295 -14.26 -27.67 22.66
N LYS A 296 -15.20 -27.47 21.73
CA LYS A 296 -15.02 -27.83 20.34
C LYS A 296 -14.25 -26.72 19.69
N ASN A 297 -13.03 -26.97 19.21
CA ASN A 297 -12.34 -26.07 18.27
C ASN A 297 -12.91 -26.29 16.89
#